data_acb622349c198b7bbf2509886c6cb9f7
#
_entry.id   acb622349c198b7bbf2509886c6cb9f7
#
_cell.length_a   1.000
_cell.length_b   1.000
_cell.length_c   1.000
_cell.angle_alpha   90.00
_cell.angle_beta   90.00
_cell.angle_gamma   90.00
#
_symmetry.space_group_name_H-M   'P 1'
#
loop_
_entity.id
_entity.type
_entity.pdbx_description
1 polymer ?
#
loop_
_entity_poly.entity_id
_entity_poly.type
_entity_poly.pdbx_seq_one_letter_code
_entity_poly.pdbx_strand_id
1 'polypeptide(L)'
;MVAVDRQRTLQRLMVIVGLQWLGASLGLPLLPLFLEHRGGTPAVIGIIMSAFFLAGVATQFALGHLVDRFGRRSILLASLLVYAVASMTYLLPVSAPVFILTRMLQGAAAGAIEVASLSAVAALYPEEERGRAVSRIFAAQLFGLAVGPVAGVTVSVHSLGWAYFATGILCLIATVPARRLALGDPTDTGPLPPLQWTRNVVGALLAASAVGVAVGVYETCWTLLMHAHHATTLQIRLSFTLFSVPWVAFSRLGGWLADHRNRRVIAFVGLANVAFFLSLYPHIHSNVALLWLGSVEAIGSSLSSPSIASLLTQGSSDREFGRRQGLYATANTASLALAALTSGAMFSVSPVLPFTVMAVLSMMLTLAATIWWRGVAGNVRAPRASPPA
;
A
#
# COMPACT_ATOMS: atom_id res chain seq x y z
N MET A 1 -32.10 -6.19 20.50
CA MET A 1 -31.17 -5.71 19.45
C MET A 1 -30.17 -4.77 20.13
N VAL A 2 -28.94 -5.20 20.38
CA VAL A 2 -27.90 -4.36 21.02
C VAL A 2 -27.54 -3.26 20.02
N ALA A 3 -27.73 -1.99 20.38
CA ALA A 3 -27.32 -0.87 19.56
C ALA A 3 -25.81 -0.99 19.27
N VAL A 4 -25.44 -1.18 18.02
CA VAL A 4 -24.02 -1.30 17.63
C VAL A 4 -23.38 0.06 17.86
N ASP A 5 -22.48 0.14 18.84
CA ASP A 5 -21.69 1.34 19.08
C ASP A 5 -20.69 1.49 17.90
N ARG A 6 -21.08 2.28 16.91
CA ARG A 6 -20.31 2.53 15.67
C ARG A 6 -18.90 3.02 15.97
N GLN A 7 -18.75 3.90 16.95
CA GLN A 7 -17.46 4.47 17.29
C GLN A 7 -16.53 3.43 17.92
N ARG A 8 -17.01 2.62 18.85
CA ARG A 8 -16.20 1.53 19.44
C ARG A 8 -15.85 0.46 18.41
N THR A 9 -16.75 0.16 17.49
CA THR A 9 -16.48 -0.81 16.41
C THR A 9 -15.39 -0.29 15.46
N LEU A 10 -15.45 0.99 15.07
CA LEU A 10 -14.41 1.61 14.26
C LEU A 10 -13.05 1.64 14.98
N GLN A 11 -13.01 1.99 16.27
CA GLN A 11 -11.79 1.96 17.06
C GLN A 11 -11.17 0.55 17.10
N ARG A 12 -12.00 -0.50 17.25
CA ARG A 12 -11.51 -1.88 17.21
C ARG A 12 -10.93 -2.24 15.83
N LEU A 13 -11.59 -1.84 14.74
CA LEU A 13 -11.07 -2.04 13.38
C LEU A 13 -9.74 -1.30 13.17
N MET A 14 -9.61 -0.05 13.66
CA MET A 14 -8.36 0.70 13.61
C MET A 14 -7.23 -0.02 14.38
N VAL A 15 -7.52 -0.56 15.56
CA VAL A 15 -6.54 -1.32 16.34
C VAL A 15 -6.13 -2.60 15.60
N ILE A 16 -7.08 -3.33 15.01
CA ILE A 16 -6.80 -4.56 14.26
C ILE A 16 -5.88 -4.27 13.08
N VAL A 17 -6.26 -3.30 12.25
CA VAL A 17 -5.48 -2.92 11.05
C VAL A 17 -4.12 -2.32 11.45
N GLY A 18 -4.10 -1.46 12.47
CA GLY A 18 -2.86 -0.86 12.98
C GLY A 18 -1.86 -1.89 13.52
N LEU A 19 -2.32 -2.87 14.30
CA LEU A 19 -1.47 -3.95 14.81
C LEU A 19 -0.93 -4.86 13.70
N GLN A 20 -1.78 -5.20 12.73
CA GLN A 20 -1.39 -6.03 11.59
C GLN A 20 -0.31 -5.32 10.75
N TRP A 21 -0.49 -4.04 10.42
CA TRP A 21 0.47 -3.27 9.63
C TRP A 21 1.75 -2.94 10.42
N LEU A 22 1.64 -2.66 11.71
CA LEU A 22 2.80 -2.51 12.60
C LEU A 22 3.66 -3.77 12.55
N GLY A 23 3.02 -4.94 12.73
CA GLY A 23 3.71 -6.21 12.66
C GLY A 23 4.34 -6.45 11.28
N ALA A 24 3.56 -6.30 10.21
CA ALA A 24 4.02 -6.53 8.84
C ALA A 24 5.27 -5.71 8.48
N SER A 25 5.35 -4.48 8.97
CA SER A 25 6.44 -3.55 8.66
C SER A 25 7.66 -3.66 9.57
N LEU A 26 7.60 -4.40 10.69
CA LEU A 26 8.75 -4.63 11.59
C LEU A 26 9.98 -5.19 10.86
N GLY A 27 9.75 -6.19 10.02
CA GLY A 27 10.81 -6.91 9.31
C GLY A 27 10.94 -6.55 7.82
N LEU A 28 10.00 -5.81 7.27
CA LEU A 28 9.91 -5.53 5.83
C LEU A 28 11.20 -4.96 5.24
N PRO A 29 11.89 -3.97 5.86
CA PRO A 29 13.11 -3.40 5.32
C PRO A 29 14.26 -4.38 5.13
N LEU A 30 14.30 -5.46 5.90
CA LEU A 30 15.39 -6.44 5.84
C LEU A 30 14.99 -7.77 5.20
N LEU A 31 13.73 -7.90 4.77
CA LEU A 31 13.25 -9.15 4.20
C LEU A 31 14.04 -9.62 2.97
N PRO A 32 14.39 -8.76 2.00
CA PRO A 32 15.20 -9.20 0.86
C PRO A 32 16.55 -9.78 1.29
N LEU A 33 17.26 -9.15 2.24
CA LEU A 33 18.54 -9.66 2.76
C LEU A 33 18.38 -10.96 3.54
N PHE A 34 17.31 -11.10 4.31
CA PHE A 34 17.03 -12.36 5.00
C PHE A 34 16.82 -13.50 4.01
N LEU A 35 16.10 -13.25 2.93
CA LEU A 35 15.87 -14.24 1.88
C LEU A 35 17.17 -14.57 1.13
N GLU A 36 18.03 -13.59 0.90
CA GLU A 36 19.37 -13.78 0.33
C GLU A 36 20.22 -14.70 1.23
N HIS A 37 20.26 -14.45 2.55
CA HIS A 37 20.93 -15.32 3.51
C HIS A 37 20.36 -16.75 3.59
N ARG A 38 19.12 -16.96 3.15
CA ARG A 38 18.48 -18.28 3.02
C ARG A 38 18.68 -18.91 1.64
N GLY A 39 19.64 -18.40 0.85
CA GLY A 39 20.00 -18.92 -0.46
C GLY A 39 19.10 -18.42 -1.62
N GLY A 40 18.34 -17.34 -1.38
CA GLY A 40 17.53 -16.70 -2.43
C GLY A 40 18.40 -15.88 -3.36
N THR A 41 18.34 -16.15 -4.67
CA THR A 41 18.86 -15.24 -5.68
C THR A 41 17.94 -14.01 -5.81
N PRO A 42 18.40 -12.86 -6.35
CA PRO A 42 17.54 -11.70 -6.56
C PRO A 42 16.25 -12.01 -7.36
N ALA A 43 16.33 -12.93 -8.34
CA ALA A 43 15.16 -13.39 -9.07
C ALA A 43 14.15 -14.14 -8.17
N VAL A 44 14.62 -15.03 -7.30
CA VAL A 44 13.77 -15.74 -6.34
C VAL A 44 13.17 -14.77 -5.33
N ILE A 45 13.93 -13.77 -4.87
CA ILE A 45 13.44 -12.72 -3.98
C ILE A 45 12.31 -11.94 -4.65
N GLY A 46 12.46 -11.57 -5.93
CA GLY A 46 11.41 -10.91 -6.70
C GLY A 46 10.12 -11.74 -6.79
N ILE A 47 10.24 -13.07 -7.01
CA ILE A 47 9.10 -13.99 -6.99
C ILE A 47 8.42 -14.01 -5.62
N ILE A 48 9.21 -14.09 -4.54
CA ILE A 48 8.69 -14.14 -3.16
C ILE A 48 7.98 -12.82 -2.81
N MET A 49 8.57 -11.67 -3.17
CA MET A 49 7.96 -10.37 -2.92
C MET A 49 6.68 -10.19 -3.74
N SER A 50 6.67 -10.56 -5.02
CA SER A 50 5.49 -10.47 -5.88
C SER A 50 4.36 -11.40 -5.44
N ALA A 51 4.67 -12.59 -4.90
CA ALA A 51 3.70 -13.58 -4.45
C ALA A 51 2.75 -13.02 -3.39
N PHE A 52 3.23 -12.15 -2.49
CA PHE A 52 2.40 -11.45 -1.52
C PHE A 52 1.33 -10.59 -2.20
N PHE A 53 1.74 -9.75 -3.12
CA PHE A 53 0.84 -8.80 -3.78
C PHE A 53 -0.12 -9.47 -4.75
N LEU A 54 0.34 -10.48 -5.51
CA LEU A 54 -0.50 -11.26 -6.41
C LEU A 54 -1.59 -12.02 -5.65
N ALA A 55 -1.24 -12.67 -4.55
CA ALA A 55 -2.20 -13.36 -3.71
C ALA A 55 -3.19 -12.38 -3.05
N GLY A 56 -2.73 -11.20 -2.63
CA GLY A 56 -3.59 -10.14 -2.11
C GLY A 56 -4.64 -9.68 -3.12
N VAL A 57 -4.21 -9.37 -4.34
CA VAL A 57 -5.12 -8.97 -5.43
C VAL A 57 -6.12 -10.08 -5.75
N ALA A 58 -5.65 -11.31 -5.95
CA ALA A 58 -6.52 -12.44 -6.25
C ALA A 58 -7.58 -12.66 -5.16
N THR A 59 -7.18 -12.53 -3.90
CA THR A 59 -8.07 -12.67 -2.76
C THR A 59 -9.10 -11.54 -2.68
N GLN A 60 -8.71 -10.29 -2.95
CA GLN A 60 -9.64 -9.14 -2.97
C GLN A 60 -10.78 -9.35 -3.97
N PHE A 61 -10.53 -9.95 -5.14
CA PHE A 61 -11.58 -10.28 -6.10
C PHE A 61 -12.51 -11.41 -5.62
N ALA A 62 -11.95 -12.45 -4.99
CA ALA A 62 -12.72 -13.60 -4.54
C ALA A 62 -13.55 -13.32 -3.27
N LEU A 63 -13.09 -12.39 -2.44
CA LEU A 63 -13.62 -12.20 -1.09
C LEU A 63 -14.97 -11.49 -1.02
N GLY A 64 -15.38 -10.76 -2.05
CA GLY A 64 -16.72 -10.19 -2.06
C GLY A 64 -17.79 -11.25 -1.73
N HIS A 65 -17.75 -12.39 -2.42
CA HIS A 65 -18.67 -13.50 -2.22
C HIS A 65 -18.43 -14.28 -0.91
N LEU A 66 -17.18 -14.39 -0.46
CA LEU A 66 -16.88 -15.11 0.79
C LEU A 66 -17.30 -14.31 2.03
N VAL A 67 -17.14 -12.99 2.01
CA VAL A 67 -17.60 -12.11 3.10
C VAL A 67 -19.12 -12.19 3.26
N ASP A 68 -19.86 -12.26 2.16
CA ASP A 68 -21.32 -12.40 2.19
C ASP A 68 -21.75 -13.77 2.73
N ARG A 69 -21.00 -14.84 2.41
CA ARG A 69 -21.32 -16.21 2.82
C ARG A 69 -20.92 -16.53 4.25
N PHE A 70 -19.73 -16.13 4.70
CA PHE A 70 -19.16 -16.52 6.00
C PHE A 70 -19.19 -15.39 7.04
N GLY A 71 -19.61 -14.19 6.64
CA GLY A 71 -19.68 -13.00 7.50
C GLY A 71 -18.30 -12.34 7.70
N ARG A 72 -18.33 -11.02 7.80
CA ARG A 72 -17.13 -10.15 7.92
C ARG A 72 -16.23 -10.51 9.09
N ARG A 73 -16.83 -10.82 10.25
CA ARG A 73 -16.12 -11.18 11.49
C ARG A 73 -15.33 -12.47 11.35
N SER A 74 -15.94 -13.50 10.76
CA SER A 74 -15.30 -14.82 10.57
C SER A 74 -14.13 -14.72 9.61
N ILE A 75 -14.29 -14.01 8.49
CA ILE A 75 -13.22 -13.75 7.53
C ILE A 75 -12.08 -13.01 8.21
N LEU A 76 -12.35 -11.94 8.95
CA LEU A 76 -11.34 -11.15 9.65
C LEU A 76 -10.54 -12.01 10.65
N LEU A 77 -11.22 -12.83 11.44
CA LEU A 77 -10.58 -13.72 12.41
C LEU A 77 -9.73 -14.80 11.72
N ALA A 78 -10.27 -15.46 10.70
CA ALA A 78 -9.54 -16.47 9.94
C ALA A 78 -8.29 -15.88 9.28
N SER A 79 -8.39 -14.70 8.70
CA SER A 79 -7.27 -14.01 8.04
C SER A 79 -6.19 -13.59 9.03
N LEU A 80 -6.55 -13.10 10.22
CA LEU A 80 -5.58 -12.77 11.26
C LEU A 80 -4.82 -14.03 11.73
N LEU A 81 -5.53 -15.16 11.86
CA LEU A 81 -4.90 -16.44 12.23
C LEU A 81 -3.97 -16.96 11.13
N VAL A 82 -4.41 -16.91 9.86
CA VAL A 82 -3.57 -17.31 8.72
C VAL A 82 -2.33 -16.42 8.63
N TYR A 83 -2.48 -15.09 8.79
CA TYR A 83 -1.35 -14.17 8.77
C TYR A 83 -0.38 -14.46 9.94
N ALA A 84 -0.90 -14.74 11.13
CA ALA A 84 -0.10 -15.06 12.31
C ALA A 84 0.72 -16.33 12.09
N VAL A 85 0.07 -17.44 11.67
CA VAL A 85 0.75 -18.72 11.42
C VAL A 85 1.80 -18.57 10.31
N ALA A 86 1.43 -17.93 9.19
CA ALA A 86 2.37 -17.69 8.10
C ALA A 86 3.57 -16.85 8.57
N SER A 87 3.37 -15.85 9.41
CA SER A 87 4.48 -15.04 9.95
C SER A 87 5.42 -15.85 10.85
N MET A 88 4.90 -16.79 11.62
CA MET A 88 5.73 -17.63 12.49
C MET A 88 6.65 -18.62 11.73
N THR A 89 6.31 -18.94 10.46
CA THR A 89 7.15 -19.82 9.63
C THR A 89 8.53 -19.25 9.31
N TYR A 90 8.75 -17.95 9.48
CA TYR A 90 10.09 -17.33 9.29
C TYR A 90 11.12 -17.78 10.33
N LEU A 91 10.71 -18.38 11.46
CA LEU A 91 11.62 -19.02 12.40
C LEU A 91 12.16 -20.36 11.90
N LEU A 92 11.50 -20.98 10.92
CA LEU A 92 11.94 -22.29 10.41
C LEU A 92 13.24 -22.16 9.61
N PRO A 93 14.18 -23.10 9.75
CA PRO A 93 15.45 -23.11 9.04
C PRO A 93 15.28 -23.68 7.61
N VAL A 94 14.41 -23.05 6.83
CA VAL A 94 14.09 -23.48 5.45
C VAL A 94 14.73 -22.56 4.41
N SER A 95 14.87 -23.06 3.19
CA SER A 95 15.41 -22.30 2.06
C SER A 95 14.43 -21.25 1.54
N ALA A 96 14.94 -20.21 0.86
CA ALA A 96 14.16 -19.07 0.39
C ALA A 96 12.91 -19.44 -0.42
N PRO A 97 12.91 -20.40 -1.37
CA PRO A 97 11.72 -20.73 -2.17
C PRO A 97 10.49 -21.15 -1.35
N VAL A 98 10.70 -21.73 -0.16
CA VAL A 98 9.57 -22.12 0.71
C VAL A 98 8.75 -20.91 1.15
N PHE A 99 9.39 -19.75 1.28
CA PHE A 99 8.70 -18.51 1.64
C PHE A 99 7.76 -17.97 0.55
N ILE A 100 7.75 -18.52 -0.67
CA ILE A 100 6.74 -18.18 -1.69
C ILE A 100 5.35 -18.48 -1.14
N LEU A 101 5.14 -19.69 -0.60
CA LEU A 101 3.85 -20.08 -0.01
C LEU A 101 3.51 -19.21 1.21
N THR A 102 4.50 -18.95 2.07
CA THR A 102 4.31 -18.06 3.23
C THR A 102 3.84 -16.68 2.80
N ARG A 103 4.48 -16.08 1.79
CA ARG A 103 4.12 -14.76 1.26
C ARG A 103 2.75 -14.77 0.58
N MET A 104 2.40 -15.83 -0.14
CA MET A 104 1.06 -15.99 -0.70
C MET A 104 0.00 -16.02 0.40
N LEU A 105 0.21 -16.78 1.47
CA LEU A 105 -0.71 -16.85 2.61
C LEU A 105 -0.82 -15.50 3.32
N GLN A 106 0.30 -14.81 3.55
CA GLN A 106 0.30 -13.47 4.15
C GLN A 106 -0.43 -12.46 3.25
N GLY A 107 -0.17 -12.46 1.94
CA GLY A 107 -0.81 -11.57 0.98
C GLY A 107 -2.32 -11.79 0.90
N ALA A 108 -2.75 -13.05 0.78
CA ALA A 108 -4.15 -13.41 0.79
C ALA A 108 -4.85 -12.97 2.09
N ALA A 109 -4.21 -13.21 3.23
CA ALA A 109 -4.76 -12.81 4.53
C ALA A 109 -4.81 -11.28 4.69
N ALA A 110 -3.78 -10.54 4.22
CA ALA A 110 -3.78 -9.07 4.25
C ALA A 110 -4.89 -8.48 3.39
N GLY A 111 -5.07 -8.99 2.17
CA GLY A 111 -6.18 -8.59 1.29
C GLY A 111 -7.54 -8.88 1.93
N ALA A 112 -7.67 -10.00 2.63
CA ALA A 112 -8.89 -10.36 3.32
C ALA A 112 -9.20 -9.45 4.52
N ILE A 113 -8.18 -9.09 5.31
CA ILE A 113 -8.32 -8.14 6.43
C ILE A 113 -8.78 -6.78 5.91
N GLU A 114 -8.19 -6.32 4.80
CA GLU A 114 -8.55 -5.04 4.19
C GLU A 114 -10.00 -5.03 3.72
N VAL A 115 -10.41 -6.00 2.90
CA VAL A 115 -11.79 -6.11 2.38
C VAL A 115 -12.80 -6.25 3.50
N ALA A 116 -12.55 -7.12 4.50
CA ALA A 116 -13.46 -7.30 5.62
C ALA A 116 -13.60 -6.02 6.47
N SER A 117 -12.49 -5.30 6.69
CA SER A 117 -12.49 -4.04 7.45
C SER A 117 -13.24 -2.92 6.71
N LEU A 118 -13.00 -2.74 5.42
CA LEU A 118 -13.68 -1.72 4.61
C LEU A 118 -15.17 -2.05 4.42
N SER A 119 -15.51 -3.33 4.22
CA SER A 119 -16.90 -3.80 4.17
C SER A 119 -17.63 -3.58 5.50
N ALA A 120 -16.94 -3.77 6.64
CA ALA A 120 -17.51 -3.49 7.96
C ALA A 120 -17.81 -1.99 8.13
N VAL A 121 -16.90 -1.10 7.70
CA VAL A 121 -17.13 0.35 7.72
C VAL A 121 -18.32 0.72 6.82
N ALA A 122 -18.39 0.13 5.62
CA ALA A 122 -19.49 0.40 4.67
C ALA A 122 -20.86 0.03 5.23
N ALA A 123 -20.94 -1.01 6.07
CA ALA A 123 -22.19 -1.43 6.72
C ALA A 123 -22.56 -0.62 7.97
N LEU A 124 -21.57 -0.05 8.66
CA LEU A 124 -21.78 0.68 9.92
C LEU A 124 -22.11 2.16 9.72
N TYR A 125 -21.59 2.76 8.64
CA TYR A 125 -21.67 4.19 8.43
C TYR A 125 -22.55 4.54 7.22
N PRO A 126 -23.42 5.55 7.35
CA PRO A 126 -24.14 6.11 6.21
C PRO A 126 -23.14 6.73 5.22
N GLU A 127 -23.61 6.95 4.01
CA GLU A 127 -22.77 7.33 2.85
C GLU A 127 -21.97 8.61 3.12
N GLU A 128 -22.57 9.60 3.78
CA GLU A 128 -22.00 10.91 4.10
C GLU A 128 -20.82 10.83 5.11
N GLU A 129 -20.80 9.83 5.98
CA GLU A 129 -19.80 9.65 7.04
C GLU A 129 -18.75 8.59 6.67
N ARG A 130 -19.05 7.73 5.68
CA ARG A 130 -18.24 6.58 5.29
C ARG A 130 -16.81 6.96 4.91
N GLY A 131 -16.64 8.04 4.15
CA GLY A 131 -15.32 8.54 3.74
C GLY A 131 -14.42 8.88 4.92
N ARG A 132 -14.98 9.51 5.97
CA ARG A 132 -14.23 9.83 7.19
C ARG A 132 -13.83 8.56 7.98
N ALA A 133 -14.72 7.58 8.03
CA ALA A 133 -14.46 6.31 8.72
C ALA A 133 -13.38 5.50 8.00
N VAL A 134 -13.43 5.41 6.67
CA VAL A 134 -12.40 4.77 5.83
C VAL A 134 -11.06 5.47 6.00
N SER A 135 -11.02 6.80 5.99
CA SER A 135 -9.78 7.57 6.21
C SER A 135 -9.11 7.26 7.56
N ARG A 136 -9.90 6.98 8.61
CA ARG A 136 -9.35 6.57 9.91
C ARG A 136 -8.73 5.18 9.88
N ILE A 137 -9.30 4.24 9.11
CA ILE A 137 -8.68 2.91 8.90
C ILE A 137 -7.33 3.07 8.18
N PHE A 138 -7.29 3.85 7.10
CA PHE A 138 -6.02 4.13 6.39
C PHE A 138 -5.00 4.87 7.27
N ALA A 139 -5.44 5.77 8.15
CA ALA A 139 -4.54 6.42 9.10
C ALA A 139 -3.92 5.42 10.08
N ALA A 140 -4.69 4.44 10.57
CA ALA A 140 -4.16 3.37 11.42
C ALA A 140 -3.17 2.46 10.66
N GLN A 141 -3.43 2.17 9.39
CA GLN A 141 -2.53 1.44 8.50
C GLN A 141 -1.20 2.18 8.33
N LEU A 142 -1.26 3.47 7.97
CA LEU A 142 -0.08 4.32 7.78
C LEU A 142 0.72 4.49 9.07
N PHE A 143 0.05 4.60 10.21
CA PHE A 143 0.71 4.63 11.51
C PHE A 143 1.52 3.35 11.74
N GLY A 144 0.92 2.16 11.51
CA GLY A 144 1.61 0.89 11.62
C GLY A 144 2.83 0.81 10.68
N LEU A 145 2.64 1.21 9.42
CA LEU A 145 3.70 1.22 8.40
C LEU A 145 4.86 2.17 8.77
N ALA A 146 4.58 3.35 9.33
CA ALA A 146 5.61 4.32 9.71
C ALA A 146 6.37 3.91 10.99
N VAL A 147 5.66 3.36 11.98
CA VAL A 147 6.24 2.99 13.28
C VAL A 147 7.00 1.66 13.22
N GLY A 148 6.56 0.71 12.40
CA GLY A 148 7.13 -0.62 12.34
C GLY A 148 8.64 -0.67 12.07
N PRO A 149 9.18 -0.01 11.03
CA PRO A 149 10.63 0.01 10.78
C PRO A 149 11.43 0.59 11.94
N VAL A 150 10.88 1.59 12.65
CA VAL A 150 11.49 2.20 13.85
C VAL A 150 11.47 1.21 15.02
N ALA A 151 10.32 0.61 15.29
CA ALA A 151 10.17 -0.40 16.35
C ALA A 151 11.07 -1.63 16.12
N GLY A 152 11.28 -1.97 14.84
CA GLY A 152 12.18 -3.05 14.43
C GLY A 152 13.67 -2.67 14.42
N VAL A 153 14.10 -1.47 14.87
CA VAL A 153 15.48 -0.98 14.72
C VAL A 153 16.55 -1.90 15.33
N THR A 154 16.23 -2.63 16.39
CA THR A 154 17.13 -3.57 17.05
C THR A 154 17.21 -4.94 16.37
N VAL A 155 16.31 -5.24 15.44
CA VAL A 155 16.29 -6.53 14.74
C VAL A 155 17.41 -6.55 13.68
N SER A 156 18.23 -7.57 13.66
CA SER A 156 19.22 -7.85 12.63
C SER A 156 18.67 -8.80 11.57
N VAL A 157 19.39 -8.98 10.47
CA VAL A 157 19.04 -9.97 9.44
C VAL A 157 18.94 -11.39 10.04
N HIS A 158 19.85 -11.74 10.95
CA HIS A 158 19.88 -13.07 11.61
C HIS A 158 18.70 -13.27 12.57
N SER A 159 18.22 -12.21 13.21
CA SER A 159 17.08 -12.24 14.13
C SER A 159 15.74 -11.89 13.48
N LEU A 160 15.67 -11.74 12.15
CA LEU A 160 14.47 -11.32 11.44
C LEU A 160 13.29 -12.29 11.65
N GLY A 161 13.55 -13.58 11.79
CA GLY A 161 12.52 -14.56 12.14
C GLY A 161 11.75 -14.20 13.42
N TRP A 162 12.43 -13.63 14.41
CA TRP A 162 11.79 -13.17 15.65
C TRP A 162 10.92 -11.92 15.43
N ALA A 163 11.29 -11.03 14.50
CA ALA A 163 10.42 -9.91 14.13
C ALA A 163 9.12 -10.40 13.49
N TYR A 164 9.20 -11.38 12.59
CA TYR A 164 8.01 -12.00 12.02
C TYR A 164 7.23 -12.85 13.04
N PHE A 165 7.89 -13.47 14.01
CA PHE A 165 7.21 -14.11 15.14
C PHE A 165 6.43 -13.07 15.96
N ALA A 166 7.03 -11.92 16.27
CA ALA A 166 6.34 -10.80 16.91
C ALA A 166 5.16 -10.30 16.08
N THR A 167 5.29 -10.26 14.75
CA THR A 167 4.17 -10.00 13.82
C THR A 167 3.03 -11.00 14.06
N GLY A 168 3.34 -12.28 14.15
CA GLY A 168 2.36 -13.32 14.46
C GLY A 168 1.65 -13.08 15.78
N ILE A 169 2.39 -12.73 16.83
CA ILE A 169 1.81 -12.39 18.15
C ILE A 169 0.90 -11.15 18.06
N LEU A 170 1.31 -10.09 17.36
CA LEU A 170 0.47 -8.90 17.16
C LEU A 170 -0.83 -9.24 16.44
N CYS A 171 -0.78 -10.10 15.43
CA CYS A 171 -1.98 -10.59 14.73
C CYS A 171 -2.87 -11.42 15.65
N LEU A 172 -2.30 -12.26 16.52
CA LEU A 172 -3.05 -13.01 17.55
C LEU A 172 -3.71 -12.05 18.55
N ILE A 173 -3.00 -11.02 19.03
CA ILE A 173 -3.56 -9.98 19.90
C ILE A 173 -4.73 -9.27 19.18
N ALA A 174 -4.59 -8.99 17.89
CA ALA A 174 -5.65 -8.36 17.09
C ALA A 174 -6.92 -9.22 16.98
N THR A 175 -6.85 -10.53 17.23
CA THR A 175 -8.05 -11.38 17.29
C THR A 175 -8.96 -11.04 18.49
N VAL A 176 -8.41 -10.47 19.56
CA VAL A 176 -9.19 -10.11 20.75
C VAL A 176 -10.23 -9.02 20.45
N PRO A 177 -9.86 -7.83 19.91
CA PRO A 177 -10.85 -6.87 19.47
C PRO A 177 -11.73 -7.39 18.31
N ALA A 178 -11.19 -8.25 17.43
CA ALA A 178 -11.95 -8.83 16.32
C ALA A 178 -13.10 -9.74 16.81
N ARG A 179 -12.90 -10.53 17.86
CA ARG A 179 -13.96 -11.35 18.48
C ARG A 179 -15.08 -10.53 19.08
N ARG A 180 -14.82 -9.29 19.44
CA ARG A 180 -15.81 -8.37 20.07
C ARG A 180 -16.50 -7.45 19.05
N LEU A 181 -16.25 -7.64 17.74
CA LEU A 181 -16.94 -6.88 16.71
C LEU A 181 -18.39 -7.33 16.61
N ALA A 182 -19.31 -6.40 16.81
CA ALA A 182 -20.71 -6.56 16.51
C ALA A 182 -20.94 -6.01 15.09
N LEU A 183 -20.85 -6.86 14.10
CA LEU A 183 -21.10 -6.52 12.69
C LEU A 183 -22.47 -7.13 12.35
N GLY A 184 -23.40 -6.29 11.89
CA GLY A 184 -24.70 -6.75 11.41
C GLY A 184 -24.54 -7.66 10.17
N ASP A 185 -25.62 -8.35 9.83
CA ASP A 185 -25.68 -9.17 8.62
C ASP A 185 -25.40 -8.33 7.37
N PRO A 186 -24.89 -8.96 6.30
CA PRO A 186 -24.65 -8.26 5.04
C PRO A 186 -25.96 -7.58 4.58
N THR A 187 -25.91 -6.27 4.42
CA THR A 187 -27.01 -5.56 3.76
C THR A 187 -26.88 -5.79 2.26
N ASP A 188 -27.88 -6.40 1.66
CA ASP A 188 -27.99 -6.49 0.20
C ASP A 188 -28.10 -5.08 -0.37
N THR A 189 -27.00 -4.58 -0.90
CA THR A 189 -26.93 -3.23 -1.47
C THR A 189 -27.39 -3.17 -2.93
N GLY A 190 -27.94 -4.27 -3.46
CA GLY A 190 -28.37 -4.38 -4.87
C GLY A 190 -27.18 -4.33 -5.87
N PRO A 191 -27.46 -4.56 -7.15
CA PRO A 191 -26.40 -4.55 -8.18
C PRO A 191 -25.78 -3.15 -8.29
N LEU A 192 -24.43 -3.11 -8.27
CA LEU A 192 -23.68 -1.87 -8.46
C LEU A 192 -23.89 -1.35 -9.89
N PRO A 193 -24.08 -0.04 -10.07
CA PRO A 193 -24.22 0.56 -11.40
C PRO A 193 -22.96 0.27 -12.25
N PRO A 194 -23.09 0.17 -13.59
CA PRO A 194 -21.95 -0.07 -14.47
C PRO A 194 -20.91 1.04 -14.30
N LEU A 195 -19.61 0.63 -14.24
CA LEU A 195 -18.53 1.58 -14.12
C LEU A 195 -18.46 2.46 -15.38
N GLN A 196 -18.44 3.76 -15.18
CA GLN A 196 -18.19 4.69 -16.27
C GLN A 196 -16.68 4.87 -16.50
N TRP A 197 -16.19 4.42 -17.64
CA TRP A 197 -14.80 4.60 -18.07
C TRP A 197 -14.56 6.03 -18.55
N THR A 198 -14.46 6.95 -17.60
CA THR A 198 -14.17 8.36 -17.90
C THR A 198 -12.65 8.58 -18.03
N ARG A 199 -12.29 9.69 -18.68
CA ARG A 199 -10.88 10.11 -18.80
C ARG A 199 -10.19 10.24 -17.44
N ASN A 200 -10.92 10.66 -16.40
CA ASN A 200 -10.44 10.78 -15.03
C ASN A 200 -10.04 9.41 -14.46
N VAL A 201 -10.89 8.41 -14.64
CA VAL A 201 -10.66 7.04 -14.14
C VAL A 201 -9.46 6.43 -14.84
N VAL A 202 -9.43 6.45 -16.19
CA VAL A 202 -8.32 5.85 -16.96
C VAL A 202 -6.99 6.53 -16.61
N GLY A 203 -6.94 7.86 -16.57
CA GLY A 203 -5.74 8.59 -16.18
C GLY A 203 -5.28 8.26 -14.74
N ALA A 204 -6.22 8.11 -13.80
CA ALA A 204 -5.90 7.74 -12.43
C ALA A 204 -5.39 6.28 -12.31
N LEU A 205 -5.92 5.34 -13.10
CA LEU A 205 -5.41 3.97 -13.14
C LEU A 205 -3.98 3.91 -13.71
N LEU A 206 -3.69 4.69 -14.73
CA LEU A 206 -2.33 4.83 -15.28
C LEU A 206 -1.37 5.44 -14.23
N ALA A 207 -1.82 6.46 -13.50
CA ALA A 207 -1.06 7.05 -12.38
C ALA A 207 -0.83 6.05 -11.25
N ALA A 208 -1.85 5.26 -10.89
CA ALA A 208 -1.73 4.17 -9.92
C ALA A 208 -0.68 3.14 -10.36
N SER A 209 -0.70 2.76 -11.65
CA SER A 209 0.27 1.84 -12.22
C SER A 209 1.69 2.42 -12.22
N ALA A 210 1.86 3.72 -12.49
CA ALA A 210 3.16 4.40 -12.42
C ALA A 210 3.76 4.34 -11.02
N VAL A 211 2.95 4.60 -9.98
CA VAL A 211 3.36 4.47 -8.58
C VAL A 211 3.64 3.01 -8.23
N GLY A 212 2.77 2.08 -8.63
CA GLY A 212 2.93 0.65 -8.36
C GLY A 212 4.23 0.10 -8.92
N VAL A 213 4.59 0.46 -10.15
CA VAL A 213 5.85 0.06 -10.78
C VAL A 213 7.06 0.53 -9.94
N ALA A 214 7.08 1.78 -9.48
CA ALA A 214 8.18 2.30 -8.66
C ALA A 214 8.26 1.59 -7.30
N VAL A 215 7.13 1.43 -6.62
CA VAL A 215 7.06 0.75 -5.31
C VAL A 215 7.52 -0.71 -5.44
N GLY A 216 7.18 -1.40 -6.54
CA GLY A 216 7.61 -2.78 -6.78
C GLY A 216 9.13 -2.95 -6.85
N VAL A 217 9.84 -1.98 -7.44
CA VAL A 217 11.31 -1.94 -7.43
C VAL A 217 11.83 -1.67 -6.02
N TYR A 218 11.26 -0.70 -5.32
CA TYR A 218 11.69 -0.37 -3.95
C TYR A 218 11.51 -1.54 -3.00
N GLU A 219 10.37 -2.22 -3.04
CA GLU A 219 10.09 -3.38 -2.18
C GLU A 219 11.05 -4.56 -2.43
N THR A 220 11.57 -4.71 -3.65
CA THR A 220 12.42 -5.84 -4.04
C THR A 220 13.90 -5.49 -4.03
N CYS A 221 14.27 -4.38 -4.67
CA CYS A 221 15.66 -4.09 -5.02
C CYS A 221 16.30 -2.99 -4.16
N TRP A 222 15.54 -2.16 -3.43
CA TRP A 222 16.09 -1.06 -2.65
C TRP A 222 17.10 -1.53 -1.59
N THR A 223 16.69 -2.51 -0.79
CA THR A 223 17.54 -3.07 0.26
C THR A 223 18.76 -3.77 -0.31
N LEU A 224 18.60 -4.48 -1.45
CA LEU A 224 19.73 -5.14 -2.15
C LEU A 224 20.70 -4.10 -2.71
N LEU A 225 20.20 -2.98 -3.28
CA LEU A 225 21.02 -1.89 -3.78
C LEU A 225 21.84 -1.25 -2.64
N MET A 226 21.19 -0.90 -1.53
CA MET A 226 21.87 -0.34 -0.38
C MET A 226 22.92 -1.31 0.19
N HIS A 227 22.61 -2.61 0.23
CA HIS A 227 23.56 -3.63 0.66
C HIS A 227 24.76 -3.74 -0.28
N ALA A 228 24.53 -3.69 -1.60
CA ALA A 228 25.61 -3.65 -2.60
C ALA A 228 26.53 -2.41 -2.44
N HIS A 229 26.00 -1.31 -1.91
CA HIS A 229 26.75 -0.10 -1.55
C HIS A 229 27.31 -0.15 -0.11
N HIS A 230 27.37 -1.33 0.53
CA HIS A 230 27.86 -1.55 1.88
C HIS A 230 27.12 -0.76 2.98
N ALA A 231 25.83 -0.51 2.80
CA ALA A 231 25.01 0.14 3.81
C ALA A 231 24.88 -0.74 5.06
N THR A 232 24.94 -0.11 6.24
CA THR A 232 24.65 -0.79 7.48
C THR A 232 23.16 -1.11 7.62
N THR A 233 22.81 -2.11 8.42
CA THR A 233 21.42 -2.45 8.74
C THR A 233 20.63 -1.22 9.24
N LEU A 234 21.28 -0.37 10.03
CA LEU A 234 20.67 0.86 10.54
C LEU A 234 20.34 1.83 9.39
N GLN A 235 21.28 2.04 8.45
CA GLN A 235 21.05 2.91 7.28
C GLN A 235 19.89 2.40 6.42
N ILE A 236 19.81 1.10 6.16
CA ILE A 236 18.70 0.50 5.42
C ILE A 236 17.37 0.79 6.12
N ARG A 237 17.27 0.60 7.42
CA ARG A 237 16.04 0.88 8.19
C ARG A 237 15.69 2.35 8.23
N LEU A 238 16.70 3.20 8.45
CA LEU A 238 16.51 4.65 8.45
C LEU A 238 16.00 5.15 7.09
N SER A 239 16.37 4.52 5.97
CA SER A 239 15.86 4.93 4.65
C SER A 239 14.32 4.84 4.59
N PHE A 240 13.72 3.78 5.11
CA PHE A 240 12.26 3.64 5.17
C PHE A 240 11.62 4.66 6.12
N THR A 241 12.24 4.92 7.26
CA THR A 241 11.75 5.90 8.24
C THR A 241 11.84 7.31 7.69
N LEU A 242 13.01 7.69 7.12
CA LEU A 242 13.24 9.01 6.55
C LEU A 242 12.44 9.26 5.27
N PHE A 243 11.94 8.21 4.62
CA PHE A 243 10.93 8.33 3.57
C PHE A 243 9.53 8.53 4.18
N SER A 244 9.14 7.71 5.14
CA SER A 244 7.76 7.69 5.67
C SER A 244 7.40 8.95 6.47
N VAL A 245 8.33 9.45 7.30
CA VAL A 245 8.08 10.61 8.16
C VAL A 245 7.80 11.88 7.35
N PRO A 246 8.64 12.31 6.37
CA PRO A 246 8.33 13.45 5.53
C PRO A 246 7.06 13.24 4.70
N TRP A 247 6.83 12.02 4.19
CA TRP A 247 5.63 11.72 3.42
C TRP A 247 4.35 12.00 4.23
N VAL A 248 4.29 11.55 5.48
CA VAL A 248 3.16 11.82 6.39
C VAL A 248 3.08 13.30 6.76
N ALA A 249 4.21 13.94 7.12
CA ALA A 249 4.23 15.33 7.54
C ALA A 249 3.73 16.29 6.45
N PHE A 250 4.12 16.08 5.20
CA PHE A 250 3.76 16.93 4.07
C PHE A 250 2.44 16.56 3.38
N SER A 251 1.80 15.44 3.73
CA SER A 251 0.53 15.01 3.14
C SER A 251 -0.61 16.03 3.30
N ARG A 252 -0.64 16.77 4.41
CA ARG A 252 -1.61 17.87 4.64
C ARG A 252 -1.42 19.02 3.64
N LEU A 253 -0.16 19.38 3.35
CA LEU A 253 0.18 20.39 2.36
C LEU A 253 -0.24 19.94 0.96
N GLY A 254 -0.07 18.65 0.65
CA GLY A 254 -0.55 18.05 -0.58
C GLY A 254 -2.07 18.18 -0.76
N GLY A 255 -2.84 17.95 0.30
CA GLY A 255 -4.29 18.17 0.30
C GLY A 255 -4.65 19.63 0.02
N TRP A 256 -4.02 20.57 0.71
CA TRP A 256 -4.24 22.00 0.48
C TRP A 256 -3.89 22.41 -0.97
N LEU A 257 -2.77 21.93 -1.49
CA LEU A 257 -2.38 22.18 -2.90
C LEU A 257 -3.40 21.62 -3.88
N ALA A 258 -3.94 20.41 -3.63
CA ALA A 258 -4.97 19.80 -4.47
C ALA A 258 -6.25 20.63 -4.53
N ASP A 259 -6.57 21.39 -3.48
CA ASP A 259 -7.76 22.25 -3.44
C ASP A 259 -7.52 23.63 -4.08
N HIS A 260 -6.30 24.18 -4.02
CA HIS A 260 -6.00 25.56 -4.42
C HIS A 260 -5.23 25.68 -5.75
N ARG A 261 -4.68 24.60 -6.26
CA ARG A 261 -3.86 24.59 -7.48
C ARG A 261 -4.37 23.58 -8.51
N ASN A 262 -3.77 23.60 -9.68
CA ASN A 262 -4.14 22.66 -10.76
C ASN A 262 -3.69 21.23 -10.40
N ARG A 263 -4.65 20.38 -10.06
CA ARG A 263 -4.46 18.98 -9.65
C ARG A 263 -3.66 18.16 -10.67
N ARG A 264 -3.87 18.40 -11.97
CA ARG A 264 -3.16 17.69 -13.04
C ARG A 264 -1.67 17.98 -13.02
N VAL A 265 -1.31 19.26 -12.82
CA VAL A 265 0.10 19.68 -12.75
C VAL A 265 0.76 19.09 -11.50
N ILE A 266 0.09 19.14 -10.35
CA ILE A 266 0.64 18.58 -9.10
C ILE A 266 0.81 17.07 -9.21
N ALA A 267 -0.19 16.36 -9.77
CA ALA A 267 -0.11 14.92 -9.99
C ALA A 267 1.06 14.57 -10.94
N PHE A 268 1.21 15.30 -12.05
CA PHE A 268 2.31 15.12 -12.98
C PHE A 268 3.68 15.33 -12.31
N VAL A 269 3.85 16.46 -11.62
CA VAL A 269 5.13 16.79 -10.95
C VAL A 269 5.51 15.73 -9.93
N GLY A 270 4.56 15.25 -9.12
CA GLY A 270 4.86 14.21 -8.14
C GLY A 270 5.16 12.84 -8.75
N LEU A 271 4.44 12.43 -9.80
CA LEU A 271 4.74 11.19 -10.51
C LEU A 271 6.08 11.27 -11.26
N ALA A 272 6.39 12.40 -11.89
CA ALA A 272 7.66 12.64 -12.54
C ALA A 272 8.83 12.68 -11.53
N ASN A 273 8.59 13.22 -10.33
CA ASN A 273 9.53 13.18 -9.22
C ASN A 273 9.89 11.72 -8.85
N VAL A 274 8.91 10.83 -8.71
CA VAL A 274 9.16 9.40 -8.43
C VAL A 274 10.01 8.76 -9.54
N ALA A 275 9.65 8.96 -10.80
CA ALA A 275 10.40 8.39 -11.92
C ALA A 275 11.82 8.95 -12.00
N PHE A 276 12.01 10.24 -11.71
CA PHE A 276 13.33 10.88 -11.66
C PHE A 276 14.23 10.27 -10.58
N PHE A 277 13.74 10.20 -9.34
CA PHE A 277 14.53 9.63 -8.23
C PHE A 277 14.81 8.15 -8.45
N LEU A 278 13.83 7.38 -8.97
CA LEU A 278 14.01 5.99 -9.31
C LEU A 278 15.17 5.80 -10.31
N SER A 279 15.31 6.69 -11.31
CA SER A 279 16.44 6.64 -12.25
C SER A 279 17.77 7.09 -11.65
N LEU A 280 17.74 7.93 -10.62
CA LEU A 280 18.93 8.54 -10.01
C LEU A 280 19.62 7.60 -9.01
N TYR A 281 18.83 6.88 -8.18
CA TYR A 281 19.34 6.11 -7.05
C TYR A 281 20.48 5.12 -7.36
N PRO A 282 20.45 4.32 -8.45
CA PRO A 282 21.51 3.34 -8.69
C PRO A 282 22.87 3.98 -9.02
N HIS A 283 22.90 5.28 -9.32
CA HIS A 283 24.12 6.03 -9.61
C HIS A 283 24.72 6.74 -8.39
N ILE A 284 24.00 6.71 -7.24
CA ILE A 284 24.44 7.35 -5.99
C ILE A 284 25.06 6.31 -5.07
N HIS A 285 26.39 6.38 -4.90
CA HIS A 285 27.15 5.43 -4.08
C HIS A 285 27.19 5.81 -2.58
N SER A 286 26.83 7.05 -2.23
CA SER A 286 26.79 7.50 -0.85
C SER A 286 25.49 7.10 -0.17
N ASN A 287 25.55 6.20 0.81
CA ASN A 287 24.37 5.79 1.58
C ASN A 287 23.71 6.96 2.32
N VAL A 288 24.48 7.93 2.81
CA VAL A 288 23.95 9.14 3.45
C VAL A 288 23.18 9.99 2.44
N ALA A 289 23.69 10.14 1.22
CA ALA A 289 22.98 10.85 0.17
C ALA A 289 21.67 10.14 -0.20
N LEU A 290 21.64 8.81 -0.29
CA LEU A 290 20.43 8.03 -0.54
C LEU A 290 19.36 8.28 0.53
N LEU A 291 19.73 8.38 1.80
CA LEU A 291 18.80 8.68 2.90
C LEU A 291 18.12 10.04 2.71
N TRP A 292 18.88 11.10 2.42
CA TRP A 292 18.33 12.44 2.23
C TRP A 292 17.53 12.58 0.94
N LEU A 293 18.01 11.99 -0.15
CA LEU A 293 17.29 11.99 -1.43
C LEU A 293 15.94 11.28 -1.31
N GLY A 294 15.87 10.15 -0.56
CA GLY A 294 14.62 9.48 -0.25
C GLY A 294 13.64 10.37 0.51
N SER A 295 14.12 11.21 1.43
CA SER A 295 13.27 12.19 2.12
C SER A 295 12.73 13.27 1.17
N VAL A 296 13.55 13.75 0.23
CA VAL A 296 13.12 14.73 -0.79
C VAL A 296 12.10 14.12 -1.74
N GLU A 297 12.33 12.89 -2.22
CA GLU A 297 11.34 12.16 -3.03
C GLU A 297 10.01 12.01 -2.30
N ALA A 298 10.05 11.65 -1.01
CA ALA A 298 8.86 11.46 -0.19
C ALA A 298 8.00 12.72 -0.10
N ILE A 299 8.61 13.90 0.02
CA ILE A 299 7.91 15.18 0.01
C ILE A 299 7.17 15.35 -1.33
N GLY A 300 7.87 15.21 -2.47
CA GLY A 300 7.27 15.35 -3.79
C GLY A 300 6.11 14.36 -4.02
N SER A 301 6.28 13.12 -3.61
CA SER A 301 5.26 12.08 -3.71
C SER A 301 4.02 12.36 -2.84
N SER A 302 4.24 12.85 -1.60
CA SER A 302 3.15 13.17 -0.67
C SER A 302 2.28 14.32 -1.15
N LEU A 303 2.86 15.29 -1.86
CA LEU A 303 2.14 16.44 -2.41
C LEU A 303 1.21 16.04 -3.57
N SER A 304 1.54 15.01 -4.34
CA SER A 304 0.77 14.57 -5.52
C SER A 304 -0.36 13.59 -5.20
N SER A 305 -0.22 12.78 -4.18
CA SER A 305 -1.17 11.71 -3.84
C SER A 305 -2.61 12.20 -3.66
N PRO A 306 -2.91 13.29 -2.91
CA PRO A 306 -4.27 13.83 -2.80
C PRO A 306 -4.83 14.34 -4.13
N SER A 307 -3.98 14.89 -5.00
CA SER A 307 -4.39 15.37 -6.33
C SER A 307 -4.84 14.22 -7.23
N ILE A 308 -4.14 13.09 -7.21
CA ILE A 308 -4.52 11.89 -7.96
C ILE A 308 -5.85 11.32 -7.43
N ALA A 309 -6.00 11.21 -6.12
CA ALA A 309 -7.23 10.74 -5.49
C ALA A 309 -8.43 11.64 -5.85
N SER A 310 -8.23 12.95 -5.86
CA SER A 310 -9.26 13.91 -6.25
C SER A 310 -9.65 13.82 -7.74
N LEU A 311 -8.68 13.60 -8.64
CA LEU A 311 -8.95 13.38 -10.07
C LEU A 311 -9.73 12.07 -10.30
N LEU A 312 -9.40 11.00 -9.58
CA LEU A 312 -10.10 9.71 -9.64
C LEU A 312 -11.57 9.84 -9.28
N THR A 313 -11.86 10.61 -8.22
CA THR A 313 -13.21 10.72 -7.64
C THR A 313 -14.04 11.84 -8.24
N GLN A 314 -13.46 12.68 -9.10
CA GLN A 314 -14.16 13.80 -9.72
C GLN A 314 -15.35 13.32 -10.55
N GLY A 315 -16.54 13.84 -10.25
CA GLY A 315 -17.79 13.49 -10.95
C GLY A 315 -18.29 12.07 -10.65
N SER A 316 -17.78 11.42 -9.59
CA SER A 316 -18.35 10.13 -9.14
C SER A 316 -19.58 10.36 -8.28
N SER A 317 -20.58 9.48 -8.40
CA SER A 317 -21.58 9.28 -7.36
C SER A 317 -20.93 8.57 -6.15
N ASP A 318 -21.56 8.69 -4.98
CA ASP A 318 -21.06 8.04 -3.76
C ASP A 318 -20.96 6.51 -3.90
N ARG A 319 -21.87 5.88 -4.68
CA ARG A 319 -21.84 4.44 -4.99
C ARG A 319 -20.66 4.04 -5.89
N GLU A 320 -20.22 4.93 -6.79
CA GLU A 320 -19.07 4.70 -7.65
C GLU A 320 -17.73 4.95 -6.95
N PHE A 321 -17.70 5.77 -5.89
CA PHE A 321 -16.49 6.15 -5.17
C PHE A 321 -15.69 4.91 -4.73
N GLY A 322 -16.33 4.01 -3.99
CA GLY A 322 -15.68 2.78 -3.49
C GLY A 322 -15.16 1.90 -4.62
N ARG A 323 -15.92 1.78 -5.73
CA ARG A 323 -15.52 0.99 -6.89
C ARG A 323 -14.31 1.58 -7.62
N ARG A 324 -14.28 2.92 -7.81
CA ARG A 324 -13.13 3.62 -8.42
C ARG A 324 -11.88 3.47 -7.56
N GLN A 325 -12.00 3.58 -6.23
CA GLN A 325 -10.90 3.36 -5.29
C GLN A 325 -10.40 1.91 -5.32
N GLY A 326 -11.31 0.93 -5.38
CA GLY A 326 -10.94 -0.48 -5.52
C GLY A 326 -10.17 -0.77 -6.81
N LEU A 327 -10.60 -0.21 -7.94
CA LEU A 327 -9.88 -0.34 -9.21
C LEU A 327 -8.50 0.33 -9.17
N TYR A 328 -8.41 1.51 -8.56
CA TYR A 328 -7.15 2.21 -8.35
C TYR A 328 -6.17 1.36 -7.53
N ALA A 329 -6.63 0.82 -6.40
CA ALA A 329 -5.84 -0.05 -5.55
C ALA A 329 -5.41 -1.33 -6.30
N THR A 330 -6.31 -1.94 -7.07
CA THR A 330 -6.01 -3.12 -7.89
C THR A 330 -4.95 -2.82 -8.95
N ALA A 331 -5.09 -1.71 -9.70
CA ALA A 331 -4.11 -1.31 -10.73
C ALA A 331 -2.74 -1.05 -10.10
N ASN A 332 -2.70 -0.37 -8.96
CA ASN A 332 -1.47 -0.12 -8.20
C ASN A 332 -0.81 -1.43 -7.77
N THR A 333 -1.55 -2.30 -7.06
CA THR A 333 -1.00 -3.55 -6.50
C THR A 333 -0.62 -4.54 -7.59
N ALA A 334 -1.37 -4.64 -8.68
CA ALA A 334 -1.02 -5.50 -9.81
C ALA A 334 0.26 -5.04 -10.51
N SER A 335 0.40 -3.73 -10.74
CA SER A 335 1.62 -3.15 -11.33
C SER A 335 2.83 -3.30 -10.41
N LEU A 336 2.64 -3.13 -9.10
CA LEU A 336 3.65 -3.38 -8.07
C LEU A 336 4.11 -4.84 -8.09
N ALA A 337 3.16 -5.79 -8.15
CA ALA A 337 3.48 -7.22 -8.18
C ALA A 337 4.29 -7.59 -9.43
N LEU A 338 3.90 -7.07 -10.60
CA LEU A 338 4.61 -7.32 -11.86
C LEU A 338 6.01 -6.70 -11.84
N ALA A 339 6.14 -5.48 -11.32
CA ALA A 339 7.43 -4.81 -11.17
C ALA A 339 8.34 -5.56 -10.18
N ALA A 340 7.82 -5.98 -9.02
CA ALA A 340 8.57 -6.78 -8.05
C ALA A 340 9.08 -8.09 -8.66
N LEU A 341 8.20 -8.79 -9.41
CA LEU A 341 8.55 -10.04 -10.07
C LEU A 341 9.71 -9.89 -11.07
N THR A 342 9.62 -8.87 -11.93
CA THR A 342 10.59 -8.66 -13.00
C THR A 342 11.88 -7.98 -12.51
N SER A 343 11.77 -7.11 -11.50
CA SER A 343 12.91 -6.38 -10.94
C SER A 343 13.96 -7.28 -10.32
N GLY A 344 13.56 -8.35 -9.64
CA GLY A 344 14.50 -9.32 -9.07
C GLY A 344 15.35 -10.00 -10.15
N ALA A 345 14.72 -10.41 -11.26
CA ALA A 345 15.44 -10.99 -12.39
C ALA A 345 16.38 -9.97 -13.08
N MET A 346 15.90 -8.74 -13.27
CA MET A 346 16.73 -7.66 -13.82
C MET A 346 17.93 -7.31 -12.91
N PHE A 347 17.73 -7.34 -11.58
CA PHE A 347 18.79 -7.06 -10.61
C PHE A 347 19.89 -8.13 -10.67
N SER A 348 19.56 -9.38 -10.99
CA SER A 348 20.56 -10.45 -11.19
C SER A 348 21.48 -10.19 -12.39
N VAL A 349 21.05 -9.39 -13.37
CA VAL A 349 21.85 -8.98 -14.53
C VAL A 349 22.69 -7.74 -14.19
N SER A 350 22.05 -6.72 -13.63
CA SER A 350 22.72 -5.49 -13.19
C SER A 350 21.87 -4.79 -12.12
N PRO A 351 22.47 -4.29 -11.01
CA PRO A 351 21.77 -3.49 -10.01
C PRO A 351 21.09 -2.23 -10.57
N VAL A 352 21.61 -1.66 -11.65
CA VAL A 352 21.09 -0.45 -12.30
C VAL A 352 19.85 -0.74 -13.14
N LEU A 353 19.78 -1.92 -13.75
CA LEU A 353 18.79 -2.27 -14.78
C LEU A 353 17.32 -2.13 -14.30
N PRO A 354 16.90 -2.69 -13.15
CA PRO A 354 15.50 -2.60 -12.71
C PRO A 354 15.09 -1.14 -12.45
N PHE A 355 15.96 -0.35 -11.86
CA PHE A 355 15.67 1.06 -11.57
C PHE A 355 15.49 1.87 -12.85
N THR A 356 16.38 1.71 -13.83
CA THR A 356 16.30 2.45 -15.09
C THR A 356 15.10 2.05 -15.93
N VAL A 357 14.86 0.74 -16.11
CA VAL A 357 13.73 0.24 -16.92
C VAL A 357 12.40 0.67 -16.31
N MET A 358 12.27 0.53 -14.99
CA MET A 358 11.01 0.87 -14.31
C MET A 358 10.83 2.39 -14.15
N ALA A 359 11.90 3.19 -14.10
CA ALA A 359 11.82 4.65 -14.18
C ALA A 359 11.25 5.10 -15.54
N VAL A 360 11.75 4.53 -16.62
CA VAL A 360 11.24 4.79 -17.97
C VAL A 360 9.76 4.39 -18.07
N LEU A 361 9.40 3.19 -17.61
CA LEU A 361 8.01 2.71 -17.63
C LEU A 361 7.10 3.61 -16.78
N SER A 362 7.52 3.97 -15.57
CA SER A 362 6.78 4.88 -14.68
C SER A 362 6.58 6.25 -15.33
N MET A 363 7.61 6.79 -16.00
CA MET A 363 7.50 8.05 -16.73
C MET A 363 6.55 7.93 -17.94
N MET A 364 6.60 6.84 -18.70
CA MET A 364 5.68 6.60 -19.82
C MET A 364 4.22 6.54 -19.33
N LEU A 365 3.96 5.83 -18.24
CA LEU A 365 2.63 5.76 -17.62
C LEU A 365 2.18 7.13 -17.09
N THR A 366 3.09 7.93 -16.53
CA THR A 366 2.85 9.31 -16.08
C THR A 366 2.45 10.22 -17.24
N LEU A 367 3.17 10.15 -18.35
CA LEU A 367 2.84 10.92 -19.56
C LEU A 367 1.50 10.47 -20.14
N ALA A 368 1.24 9.17 -20.21
CA ALA A 368 -0.04 8.64 -20.66
C ALA A 368 -1.19 9.13 -19.76
N ALA A 369 -1.05 9.07 -18.42
CA ALA A 369 -2.02 9.61 -17.48
C ALA A 369 -2.31 11.10 -17.74
N THR A 370 -1.27 11.88 -17.95
CA THR A 370 -1.38 13.32 -18.24
C THR A 370 -2.12 13.59 -19.55
N ILE A 371 -1.88 12.78 -20.58
CA ILE A 371 -2.61 12.86 -21.87
C ILE A 371 -4.09 12.57 -21.66
N TRP A 372 -4.44 11.53 -20.90
CA TRP A 372 -5.83 11.19 -20.59
C TRP A 372 -6.53 12.28 -19.79
N TRP A 373 -5.82 12.99 -18.92
CA TRP A 373 -6.36 14.12 -18.15
C TRP A 373 -6.47 15.43 -18.96
N ARG A 374 -6.05 15.48 -20.23
CA ARG A 374 -6.29 16.65 -21.09
C ARG A 374 -7.79 16.87 -21.24
N GLY A 375 -8.24 18.10 -20.95
CA GLY A 375 -9.66 18.46 -20.98
C GLY A 375 -10.46 18.15 -19.70
N VAL A 376 -9.86 17.46 -18.72
CA VAL A 376 -10.46 17.30 -17.39
C VAL A 376 -10.27 18.61 -16.60
N ALA A 377 -11.27 19.05 -15.82
CA ALA A 377 -11.13 20.25 -14.99
C ALA A 377 -10.02 20.07 -13.94
N GLY A 378 -8.98 20.87 -14.04
CA GLY A 378 -7.81 20.81 -13.13
C GLY A 378 -8.01 21.56 -11.82
N ASN A 379 -8.96 22.50 -11.77
CA ASN A 379 -9.27 23.32 -10.59
C ASN A 379 -10.65 22.99 -10.06
N VAL A 380 -10.81 23.04 -8.73
CA VAL A 380 -12.14 23.04 -8.11
C VAL A 380 -12.80 24.35 -8.51
N ARG A 381 -13.87 24.30 -9.29
CA ARG A 381 -14.75 25.46 -9.42
C ARG A 381 -15.39 25.67 -8.04
N ALA A 382 -15.10 26.78 -7.39
CA ALA A 382 -15.88 27.21 -6.23
C ALA A 382 -17.38 27.11 -6.62
N PRO A 383 -18.24 26.58 -5.73
CA PRO A 383 -19.68 26.62 -5.97
C PRO A 383 -20.03 28.06 -6.34
N ARG A 384 -20.64 28.28 -7.50
CA ARG A 384 -21.21 29.59 -7.81
C ARG A 384 -22.20 29.88 -6.69
N ALA A 385 -21.91 30.91 -5.89
CA ALA A 385 -22.92 31.45 -5.00
C ALA A 385 -24.17 31.68 -5.85
N SER A 386 -25.27 31.03 -5.50
CA SER A 386 -26.57 31.32 -6.10
C SER A 386 -26.79 32.83 -5.95
N PRO A 387 -27.19 33.55 -7.00
CA PRO A 387 -27.53 34.96 -6.87
C PRO A 387 -28.59 35.09 -5.77
N PRO A 388 -28.50 36.13 -4.91
CA PRO A 388 -29.54 36.35 -3.92
C PRO A 388 -30.87 36.59 -4.67
N ALA A 389 -31.92 35.88 -4.21
CA ALA A 389 -33.27 35.98 -4.74
C ALA A 389 -33.90 37.33 -4.43
#